data_9f257c3792696e3f69bae2800a24e930
#
_entry.id   9f257c3792696e3f69bae2800a24e930
#
_cell.length_a   1.000
_cell.length_b   1.000
_cell.length_c   1.000
_cell.angle_alpha   90.00
_cell.angle_beta   90.00
_cell.angle_gamma   90.00
#
_symmetry.space_group_name_H-M   'P 1'
#
loop_
_entity.id
_entity.type
_entity.pdbx_description
1 polymer ?
#
loop_
_entity_poly.entity_id
_entity_poly.type
_entity_poly.pdbx_seq_one_letter_code
_entity_poly.pdbx_strand_id
1 'polypeptide(L)'
;MKATRIPVVLLVIATLAVAAAPAAAQAPTAEQMAAYKPQPTVPEVFAIQGQYVRTAYNNEGIVNLGYRIANGSVGEDWMYLQAAVSLRSGVKYQTLKRDAFSVKLPNGTIVPLATQKEYSDALGLQALNARAKVQKDSLSYFEPSVRRTRNFRFFADLGKGNPTSMDEADVDDLTAVVGRFFFKIPGKIQTGQHYFIVKFKDSELQVPFRILTKEEDKEFKKTWQDFQKALEAEFQK
;
A
#
# COMPACT_ATOMS: atom_id res chain seq x y z
N MET A 1 -42.60 35.27 85.52
CA MET A 1 -42.74 34.91 84.08
C MET A 1 -41.31 34.61 83.54
N LYS A 2 -40.96 33.37 83.28
CA LYS A 2 -39.61 32.97 82.85
C LYS A 2 -39.62 32.86 81.34
N ALA A 3 -38.76 33.60 80.68
CA ALA A 3 -38.58 33.50 79.20
C ALA A 3 -37.52 32.41 78.91
N THR A 4 -37.94 31.40 78.23
CA THR A 4 -37.09 30.30 77.75
C THR A 4 -36.40 30.69 76.42
N ARG A 5 -35.06 30.74 76.44
CA ARG A 5 -34.25 30.98 75.21
C ARG A 5 -33.99 29.67 74.56
N ILE A 6 -34.35 29.51 73.28
CA ILE A 6 -34.03 28.43 72.41
C ILE A 6 -32.71 28.73 71.67
N PRO A 7 -31.68 27.89 71.73
CA PRO A 7 -30.47 28.11 70.91
C PRO A 7 -30.73 27.68 69.48
N VAL A 8 -30.46 28.59 68.53
CA VAL A 8 -30.43 28.31 67.11
C VAL A 8 -29.12 27.65 66.82
N VAL A 9 -29.21 26.37 66.50
CA VAL A 9 -28.06 25.61 65.97
C VAL A 9 -27.91 25.90 64.46
N LEU A 10 -26.88 26.64 64.09
CA LEU A 10 -26.55 26.93 62.69
C LEU A 10 -25.84 25.70 62.12
N LEU A 11 -26.54 24.94 61.29
CA LEU A 11 -25.97 23.80 60.55
C LEU A 11 -25.25 24.35 59.31
N VAL A 12 -23.93 24.43 59.35
CA VAL A 12 -23.08 24.76 58.20
C VAL A 12 -22.92 23.51 57.35
N ILE A 13 -23.65 23.40 56.24
CA ILE A 13 -23.46 22.38 55.24
C ILE A 13 -22.29 22.82 54.35
N ALA A 14 -21.11 22.27 54.59
CA ALA A 14 -19.98 22.42 53.68
C ALA A 14 -20.19 21.49 52.46
N THR A 15 -20.64 22.09 51.36
CA THR A 15 -20.66 21.39 50.06
C THR A 15 -19.23 21.27 49.54
N LEU A 16 -18.63 20.06 49.67
CA LEU A 16 -17.42 19.72 48.92
C LEU A 16 -17.77 19.64 47.43
N ALA A 17 -17.44 20.66 46.68
CA ALA A 17 -17.39 20.60 45.22
C ALA A 17 -16.13 19.78 44.83
N VAL A 18 -16.32 18.49 44.58
CA VAL A 18 -15.28 17.66 43.93
C VAL A 18 -15.23 18.11 42.48
N ALA A 19 -14.29 19.00 42.18
CA ALA A 19 -13.93 19.30 40.78
C ALA A 19 -13.34 18.02 40.19
N ALA A 20 -14.14 17.31 39.37
CA ALA A 20 -13.65 16.25 38.50
C ALA A 20 -12.71 16.91 37.48
N ALA A 21 -11.40 16.84 37.75
CA ALA A 21 -10.39 17.17 36.76
C ALA A 21 -10.59 16.26 35.55
N PRO A 22 -10.59 16.78 34.29
CA PRO A 22 -10.62 15.92 33.13
C PRO A 22 -9.44 14.96 33.22
N ALA A 23 -9.71 13.66 33.18
CA ALA A 23 -8.68 12.65 33.13
C ALA A 23 -7.84 12.94 31.90
N ALA A 24 -6.67 13.54 32.08
CA ALA A 24 -5.68 13.67 31.03
C ALA A 24 -5.40 12.26 30.54
N ALA A 25 -5.65 11.97 29.28
CA ALA A 25 -5.32 10.70 28.67
C ALA A 25 -3.84 10.46 28.93
N GLN A 26 -3.53 9.54 29.84
CA GLN A 26 -2.15 9.19 30.16
C GLN A 26 -1.53 8.62 28.90
N ALA A 27 -0.38 9.15 28.49
CA ALA A 27 0.40 8.58 27.42
C ALA A 27 0.64 7.09 27.74
N PRO A 28 0.49 6.18 26.74
CA PRO A 28 0.66 4.75 26.96
C PRO A 28 2.03 4.45 27.57
N THR A 29 2.07 3.60 28.57
CA THR A 29 3.33 3.19 29.22
C THR A 29 4.23 2.43 28.25
N ALA A 30 5.53 2.37 28.54
CA ALA A 30 6.49 1.61 27.72
C ALA A 30 6.09 0.12 27.59
N GLU A 31 5.45 -0.47 28.60
CA GLU A 31 4.89 -1.84 28.53
C GLU A 31 3.66 -1.94 27.63
N GLN A 32 2.78 -0.92 27.64
CA GLN A 32 1.65 -0.85 26.73
C GLN A 32 2.11 -0.59 25.29
N MET A 33 3.18 0.19 25.09
CA MET A 33 3.84 0.38 23.80
C MET A 33 4.55 -0.89 23.33
N ALA A 34 5.13 -1.69 24.23
CA ALA A 34 5.74 -2.99 23.89
C ALA A 34 4.70 -4.10 23.66
N ALA A 35 3.56 -4.03 24.34
CA ALA A 35 2.40 -4.91 24.09
C ALA A 35 1.61 -4.53 22.82
N TYR A 36 1.66 -3.27 22.45
CA TYR A 36 1.25 -2.82 21.10
C TYR A 36 2.33 -3.28 20.11
N LYS A 37 2.35 -4.59 19.84
CA LYS A 37 2.96 -5.06 18.60
C LYS A 37 2.19 -4.34 17.51
N PRO A 38 2.81 -3.40 16.77
CA PRO A 38 2.21 -2.97 15.52
C PRO A 38 1.93 -4.28 14.81
N GLN A 39 0.70 -4.55 14.46
CA GLN A 39 0.39 -5.72 13.61
C GLN A 39 1.39 -5.64 12.49
N PRO A 40 2.17 -6.73 12.25
CA PRO A 40 3.28 -6.67 11.32
C PRO A 40 2.72 -6.01 10.08
N THR A 41 3.22 -4.84 9.77
CA THR A 41 2.63 -3.91 8.85
C THR A 41 2.57 -4.52 7.46
N VAL A 42 2.82 -5.77 7.29
CA VAL A 42 2.62 -6.54 6.10
C VAL A 42 3.54 -7.75 6.09
N PRO A 43 3.05 -8.96 6.15
CA PRO A 43 3.85 -10.08 5.75
C PRO A 43 4.23 -9.89 4.28
N GLU A 44 5.52 -9.76 3.98
CA GLU A 44 6.01 -9.93 2.62
C GLU A 44 5.72 -11.38 2.22
N VAL A 45 4.74 -11.58 1.38
CA VAL A 45 4.51 -12.88 0.78
C VAL A 45 5.13 -12.86 -0.61
N PHE A 46 6.14 -13.68 -0.83
CA PHE A 46 6.65 -13.93 -2.17
C PHE A 46 5.60 -14.73 -2.94
N ALA A 47 5.10 -14.15 -4.03
CA ALA A 47 4.28 -14.92 -4.95
C ALA A 47 5.13 -16.03 -5.59
N ILE A 48 4.73 -17.26 -5.45
CA ILE A 48 5.41 -18.43 -6.02
C ILE A 48 5.49 -18.34 -7.56
N GLN A 49 4.57 -17.63 -8.20
CA GLN A 49 4.46 -17.51 -9.66
C GLN A 49 5.26 -16.36 -10.28
N GLY A 50 6.00 -15.57 -9.51
CA GLY A 50 6.75 -14.43 -10.05
C GLY A 50 7.87 -13.96 -9.14
N GLN A 51 9.08 -13.88 -9.67
CA GLN A 51 10.26 -13.39 -8.95
C GLN A 51 10.10 -11.98 -8.44
N TYR A 52 9.34 -11.15 -9.18
CA TYR A 52 9.18 -9.73 -8.95
C TYR A 52 7.75 -9.36 -8.53
N VAL A 53 7.11 -10.23 -7.77
CA VAL A 53 5.78 -9.99 -7.23
C VAL A 53 5.84 -9.92 -5.70
N ARG A 54 5.17 -8.92 -5.14
CA ARG A 54 4.99 -8.75 -3.70
C ARG A 54 3.51 -8.63 -3.40
N THR A 55 3.07 -9.28 -2.36
CA THR A 55 1.72 -9.11 -1.83
C THR A 55 1.80 -8.52 -0.44
N ALA A 56 1.03 -7.47 -0.22
CA ALA A 56 0.91 -6.83 1.06
C ALA A 56 -0.56 -6.62 1.41
N TYR A 57 -0.90 -6.68 2.69
CA TYR A 57 -2.26 -6.45 3.16
C TYR A 57 -2.29 -5.81 4.54
N ASN A 58 -3.36 -5.10 4.81
CA ASN A 58 -3.72 -4.62 6.14
C ASN A 58 -5.18 -4.97 6.46
N ASN A 59 -5.79 -4.32 7.43
CA ASN A 59 -7.18 -4.57 7.80
C ASN A 59 -8.18 -4.08 6.75
N GLU A 60 -7.77 -3.24 5.80
CA GLU A 60 -8.65 -2.58 4.85
C GLU A 60 -8.49 -3.10 3.42
N GLY A 61 -7.25 -3.38 2.99
CA GLY A 61 -7.00 -3.78 1.62
C GLY A 61 -5.84 -4.76 1.42
N ILE A 62 -5.77 -5.28 0.21
CA ILE A 62 -4.70 -6.14 -0.30
C ILE A 62 -4.17 -5.53 -1.59
N VAL A 63 -2.85 -5.51 -1.71
CA VAL A 63 -2.16 -5.04 -2.91
C VAL A 63 -1.18 -6.11 -3.38
N ASN A 64 -1.33 -6.55 -4.62
CA ASN A 64 -0.34 -7.36 -5.33
C ASN A 64 0.43 -6.45 -6.27
N LEU A 65 1.73 -6.39 -6.11
CA LEU A 65 2.63 -5.52 -6.85
C LEU A 65 3.57 -6.33 -7.74
N GLY A 66 3.57 -6.06 -9.04
CA GLY A 66 4.56 -6.53 -10.01
C GLY A 66 5.56 -5.40 -10.34
N TYR A 67 6.86 -5.65 -10.19
CA TYR A 67 7.92 -4.65 -10.38
C TYR A 67 9.09 -5.11 -11.26
N ARG A 68 8.92 -6.18 -12.02
CA ARG A 68 9.93 -6.72 -12.96
C ARG A 68 10.50 -5.65 -13.88
N ILE A 69 9.64 -4.83 -14.47
CA ILE A 69 10.05 -3.78 -15.41
C ILE A 69 10.83 -2.69 -14.67
N ALA A 70 10.36 -2.27 -13.50
CA ALA A 70 11.07 -1.31 -12.67
C ALA A 70 12.48 -1.81 -12.31
N ASN A 71 12.62 -3.10 -11.96
CA ASN A 71 13.93 -3.70 -11.69
C ASN A 71 14.87 -3.67 -12.89
N GLY A 72 14.35 -3.79 -14.10
CA GLY A 72 15.13 -3.68 -15.35
C GLY A 72 15.34 -2.25 -15.87
N SER A 73 14.86 -1.23 -15.14
CA SER A 73 14.84 0.18 -15.59
C SER A 73 15.77 1.08 -14.75
N VAL A 74 16.79 0.52 -14.11
CA VAL A 74 17.78 1.31 -13.34
C VAL A 74 18.43 2.36 -14.24
N GLY A 75 18.44 3.61 -13.79
CA GLY A 75 18.98 4.75 -14.54
C GLY A 75 18.01 5.40 -15.53
N GLU A 76 16.78 4.88 -15.66
CA GLU A 76 15.70 5.52 -16.43
C GLU A 76 14.95 6.55 -15.58
N ASP A 77 14.25 7.49 -16.23
CA ASP A 77 13.49 8.54 -15.56
C ASP A 77 12.07 8.08 -15.19
N TRP A 78 11.58 7.01 -15.79
CA TRP A 78 10.21 6.53 -15.63
C TRP A 78 10.17 5.13 -15.03
N MET A 79 9.54 5.02 -13.87
CA MET A 79 9.25 3.75 -13.22
C MET A 79 7.86 3.27 -13.61
N TYR A 80 7.78 2.03 -14.08
CA TYR A 80 6.54 1.32 -14.33
C TYR A 80 6.31 0.25 -13.27
N LEU A 81 5.13 0.27 -12.68
CA LEU A 81 4.65 -0.76 -11.78
C LEU A 81 3.30 -1.28 -12.28
N GLN A 82 3.03 -2.55 -12.06
CA GLN A 82 1.72 -3.13 -12.23
C GLN A 82 1.18 -3.54 -10.87
N ALA A 83 -0.03 -3.15 -10.54
CA ALA A 83 -0.60 -3.57 -9.26
C ALA A 83 -2.06 -4.02 -9.43
N ALA A 84 -2.44 -4.95 -8.57
CA ALA A 84 -3.82 -5.34 -8.35
C ALA A 84 -4.21 -4.98 -6.93
N VAL A 85 -5.35 -4.32 -6.78
CA VAL A 85 -5.87 -3.84 -5.49
C VAL A 85 -7.25 -4.39 -5.27
N SER A 86 -7.53 -4.93 -4.09
CA SER A 86 -8.86 -5.30 -3.62
C SER A 86 -9.02 -4.92 -2.16
N LEU A 87 -10.25 -4.82 -1.68
CA LEU A 87 -10.52 -4.66 -0.26
C LEU A 87 -10.58 -6.00 0.45
N ARG A 88 -10.41 -5.98 1.76
CA ARG A 88 -10.60 -7.14 2.63
C ARG A 88 -12.06 -7.48 2.73
N SER A 89 -12.35 -8.77 2.94
CA SER A 89 -13.72 -9.24 3.14
C SER A 89 -14.46 -8.44 4.23
N GLY A 90 -15.63 -7.94 3.88
CA GLY A 90 -16.46 -7.12 4.78
C GLY A 90 -16.10 -5.62 4.82
N VAL A 91 -15.04 -5.19 4.14
CA VAL A 91 -14.74 -3.76 3.98
C VAL A 91 -15.64 -3.16 2.90
N LYS A 92 -16.24 -2.02 3.22
CA LYS A 92 -17.11 -1.32 2.28
C LYS A 92 -16.35 -0.83 1.07
N TYR A 93 -17.06 -0.78 -0.06
CA TYR A 93 -16.64 -0.16 -1.29
C TYR A 93 -15.94 1.21 -1.09
N GLN A 94 -14.86 1.41 -1.82
CA GLN A 94 -14.08 2.64 -1.84
C GLN A 94 -13.73 3.05 -3.27
N THR A 95 -13.59 4.35 -3.47
CA THR A 95 -13.07 4.93 -4.71
C THR A 95 -11.67 5.48 -4.46
N LEU A 96 -10.65 4.89 -5.10
CA LEU A 96 -9.27 5.31 -5.01
C LEU A 96 -8.94 6.27 -6.15
N LYS A 97 -8.51 7.48 -5.82
CA LYS A 97 -8.08 8.50 -6.77
C LYS A 97 -6.59 8.40 -7.06
N ARG A 98 -6.09 9.19 -8.01
CA ARG A 98 -4.66 9.22 -8.37
C ARG A 98 -3.75 9.51 -7.19
N ASP A 99 -4.14 10.40 -6.30
CA ASP A 99 -3.39 10.81 -5.10
C ASP A 99 -3.33 9.72 -4.01
N ALA A 100 -4.14 8.67 -4.14
CA ALA A 100 -4.02 7.49 -3.31
C ALA A 100 -2.76 6.66 -3.60
N PHE A 101 -2.06 6.90 -4.71
CA PHE A 101 -0.93 6.10 -5.15
C PHE A 101 0.37 6.90 -5.21
N SER A 102 1.42 6.37 -4.58
CA SER A 102 2.75 6.97 -4.61
C SER A 102 3.84 5.91 -4.47
N VAL A 103 5.10 6.30 -4.72
CA VAL A 103 6.27 5.46 -4.48
C VAL A 103 7.22 6.19 -3.56
N LYS A 104 7.70 5.51 -2.52
CA LYS A 104 8.79 5.98 -1.67
C LYS A 104 10.11 5.42 -2.19
N LEU A 105 11.05 6.29 -2.47
CA LEU A 105 12.40 5.97 -2.96
C LEU A 105 13.34 5.59 -1.81
N PRO A 106 14.52 4.99 -2.11
CA PRO A 106 15.51 4.62 -1.09
C PRO A 106 16.00 5.78 -0.23
N ASN A 107 16.01 6.99 -0.78
CA ASN A 107 16.39 8.22 -0.05
C ASN A 107 15.24 8.81 0.79
N GLY A 108 14.08 8.14 0.86
CA GLY A 108 12.90 8.59 1.60
C GLY A 108 11.96 9.54 0.84
N THR A 109 12.34 9.99 -0.36
CA THR A 109 11.48 10.87 -1.19
C THR A 109 10.22 10.13 -1.61
N ILE A 110 9.05 10.77 -1.45
CA ILE A 110 7.77 10.24 -1.92
C ILE A 110 7.45 10.90 -3.27
N VAL A 111 7.25 10.05 -4.29
CA VAL A 111 6.91 10.47 -5.65
C VAL A 111 5.45 10.11 -5.91
N PRO A 112 4.58 11.07 -6.22
CA PRO A 112 3.17 10.80 -6.53
C PRO A 112 3.04 10.11 -7.88
N LEU A 113 1.89 9.49 -8.12
CA LEU A 113 1.53 8.96 -9.44
C LEU A 113 1.55 10.10 -10.47
N ALA A 114 2.19 9.87 -11.60
CA ALA A 114 2.27 10.88 -12.65
C ALA A 114 0.88 11.31 -13.14
N THR A 115 0.77 12.56 -13.56
CA THR A 115 -0.45 13.07 -14.21
C THR A 115 -0.58 12.50 -15.62
N GLN A 116 -1.80 12.50 -16.17
CA GLN A 116 -2.00 12.14 -17.59
C GLN A 116 -1.21 13.06 -18.53
N LYS A 117 -1.07 14.34 -18.17
CA LYS A 117 -0.29 15.31 -18.95
C LYS A 117 1.19 14.95 -18.98
N GLU A 118 1.81 14.71 -17.82
CA GLU A 118 3.22 14.30 -17.75
C GLU A 118 3.48 13.01 -18.53
N TYR A 119 2.56 12.05 -18.44
CA TYR A 119 2.63 10.80 -19.19
C TYR A 119 2.52 11.02 -20.71
N SER A 120 1.59 11.86 -21.15
CA SER A 120 1.38 12.15 -22.59
C SER A 120 2.52 12.95 -23.22
N ASP A 121 3.11 13.87 -22.44
CA ASP A 121 4.18 14.75 -22.91
C ASP A 121 5.56 14.04 -22.86
N ALA A 122 5.64 12.87 -22.24
CA ALA A 122 6.92 12.17 -22.03
C ALA A 122 7.42 11.49 -23.32
N LEU A 123 8.55 11.94 -23.79
CA LEU A 123 9.28 11.27 -24.87
C LEU A 123 9.84 9.93 -24.38
N GLY A 124 9.75 8.89 -25.21
CA GLY A 124 10.37 7.58 -24.91
C GLY A 124 9.52 6.58 -24.12
N LEU A 125 8.36 6.97 -23.58
CA LEU A 125 7.45 6.03 -22.90
C LEU A 125 6.92 4.91 -23.80
N GLN A 126 6.99 5.06 -25.11
CA GLN A 126 6.58 3.99 -26.05
C GLN A 126 7.38 2.70 -25.84
N ALA A 127 8.69 2.80 -25.64
CA ALA A 127 9.54 1.63 -25.38
C ALA A 127 9.18 0.96 -24.03
N LEU A 128 8.93 1.77 -22.99
CA LEU A 128 8.49 1.27 -21.69
C LEU A 128 7.12 0.58 -21.80
N ASN A 129 6.17 1.18 -22.51
CA ASN A 129 4.86 0.57 -22.76
C ASN A 129 4.96 -0.71 -23.60
N ALA A 130 5.85 -0.79 -24.58
CA ALA A 130 6.09 -2.00 -25.35
C ALA A 130 6.62 -3.13 -24.45
N ARG A 131 7.60 -2.84 -23.56
CA ARG A 131 8.08 -3.80 -22.55
C ARG A 131 6.94 -4.25 -21.64
N ALA A 132 6.11 -3.32 -21.16
CA ALA A 132 4.98 -3.62 -20.28
C ALA A 132 3.88 -4.49 -20.91
N LYS A 133 3.77 -4.51 -22.23
CA LYS A 133 2.84 -5.40 -22.96
C LYS A 133 3.35 -6.84 -23.02
N VAL A 134 4.65 -7.02 -23.09
CA VAL A 134 5.30 -8.34 -23.26
C VAL A 134 5.64 -8.95 -21.90
N GLN A 135 6.19 -8.17 -20.99
CA GLN A 135 6.63 -8.62 -19.67
C GLN A 135 5.55 -8.31 -18.62
N LYS A 136 4.65 -9.26 -18.42
CA LYS A 136 3.60 -9.17 -17.39
C LYS A 136 3.99 -10.02 -16.19
N ASP A 137 3.83 -9.44 -15.00
CA ASP A 137 3.89 -10.21 -13.76
C ASP A 137 2.52 -10.85 -13.48
N SER A 138 2.52 -12.06 -12.91
CA SER A 138 1.29 -12.72 -12.49
C SER A 138 0.82 -12.12 -11.16
N LEU A 139 -0.31 -11.42 -11.18
CA LEU A 139 -0.91 -10.77 -10.01
C LEU A 139 -2.19 -11.54 -9.62
N SER A 140 -2.04 -12.77 -9.14
CA SER A 140 -3.16 -13.68 -8.90
C SER A 140 -3.40 -14.02 -7.42
N TYR A 141 -2.75 -13.30 -6.50
CA TYR A 141 -2.90 -13.52 -5.05
C TYR A 141 -4.04 -12.69 -4.50
N PHE A 142 -5.24 -13.26 -4.48
CA PHE A 142 -6.42 -12.59 -3.96
C PHE A 142 -7.03 -13.39 -2.82
N GLU A 143 -7.80 -12.71 -1.99
CA GLU A 143 -8.65 -13.40 -1.01
C GLU A 143 -9.67 -14.30 -1.71
N PRO A 144 -10.12 -15.36 -1.03
CA PRO A 144 -11.18 -16.25 -1.56
C PRO A 144 -12.49 -15.55 -1.88
N SER A 145 -12.73 -14.36 -1.30
CA SER A 145 -13.89 -13.52 -1.61
C SER A 145 -13.84 -12.92 -3.00
N VAL A 146 -12.64 -12.65 -3.53
CA VAL A 146 -12.49 -12.05 -4.87
C VAL A 146 -12.96 -13.01 -5.95
N ARG A 147 -13.99 -12.61 -6.69
CA ARG A 147 -14.65 -13.42 -7.75
C ARG A 147 -14.23 -13.03 -9.15
N ARG A 148 -13.73 -11.81 -9.32
CA ARG A 148 -13.40 -11.25 -10.64
C ARG A 148 -12.26 -10.25 -10.56
N THR A 149 -11.62 -10.04 -11.70
CA THR A 149 -10.64 -8.97 -11.89
C THR A 149 -11.16 -7.97 -12.91
N ARG A 150 -10.89 -6.69 -12.71
CA ARG A 150 -11.24 -5.61 -13.63
C ARG A 150 -9.98 -4.81 -13.94
N ASN A 151 -9.72 -4.59 -15.24
CA ASN A 151 -8.65 -3.72 -15.64
C ASN A 151 -9.04 -2.26 -15.41
N PHE A 152 -8.10 -1.51 -14.88
CA PHE A 152 -8.24 -0.09 -14.60
C PHE A 152 -7.14 0.71 -15.30
N ARG A 153 -7.43 1.93 -15.74
CA ARG A 153 -6.52 2.77 -16.52
C ARG A 153 -6.48 4.20 -16.02
N PHE A 154 -5.49 4.52 -15.22
CA PHE A 154 -5.14 5.92 -14.94
C PHE A 154 -4.53 6.64 -16.16
N PHE A 155 -3.96 5.87 -17.10
CA PHE A 155 -3.27 6.42 -18.26
C PHE A 155 -3.89 5.87 -19.52
N ALA A 156 -4.26 6.79 -20.45
CA ALA A 156 -4.66 6.40 -21.79
C ALA A 156 -3.47 5.81 -22.55
N ASP A 157 -3.70 4.79 -23.38
CA ASP A 157 -2.64 4.29 -24.24
C ASP A 157 -2.19 5.37 -25.22
N LEU A 158 -0.88 5.45 -25.51
CA LEU A 158 -0.35 6.37 -26.50
C LEU A 158 -0.61 5.83 -27.92
N GLY A 159 -1.36 6.56 -28.73
CA GLY A 159 -1.67 6.19 -30.12
C GLY A 159 -3.12 6.46 -30.54
N LYS A 160 -3.47 6.14 -31.80
CA LYS A 160 -4.82 6.36 -32.33
C LYS A 160 -5.84 5.37 -31.76
N GLY A 161 -7.05 5.82 -31.46
CA GLY A 161 -8.15 4.97 -30.98
C GLY A 161 -8.05 4.60 -29.50
N ASN A 162 -7.34 5.39 -28.72
CA ASN A 162 -7.09 5.09 -27.33
C ASN A 162 -8.33 5.25 -26.46
N PRO A 163 -8.53 4.33 -25.51
CA PRO A 163 -9.53 4.51 -24.47
C PRO A 163 -9.18 5.70 -23.59
N THR A 164 -10.20 6.36 -23.08
CA THR A 164 -10.07 7.46 -22.12
C THR A 164 -9.36 6.99 -20.86
N SER A 165 -8.50 7.83 -20.30
CA SER A 165 -7.97 7.62 -18.94
C SER A 165 -9.08 7.82 -17.93
N MET A 166 -8.96 7.10 -16.80
CA MET A 166 -9.84 7.25 -15.64
C MET A 166 -9.05 7.97 -14.54
N ASP A 167 -9.72 8.78 -13.72
CA ASP A 167 -9.08 9.49 -12.62
C ASP A 167 -9.28 8.80 -11.26
N GLU A 168 -10.16 7.82 -11.23
CA GLU A 168 -10.49 7.08 -10.02
C GLU A 168 -10.80 5.61 -10.30
N ALA A 169 -10.50 4.75 -9.34
CA ALA A 169 -10.69 3.31 -9.36
C ALA A 169 -11.62 2.88 -8.24
N ASP A 170 -12.72 2.27 -8.61
CA ASP A 170 -13.63 1.66 -7.65
C ASP A 170 -13.14 0.29 -7.23
N VAL A 171 -12.96 0.09 -5.95
CA VAL A 171 -12.48 -1.15 -5.34
C VAL A 171 -13.49 -1.70 -4.33
N ASP A 172 -13.63 -3.00 -4.30
CA ASP A 172 -14.47 -3.74 -3.36
C ASP A 172 -13.79 -5.06 -2.94
N ASP A 173 -14.45 -5.84 -2.11
CA ASP A 173 -13.94 -7.12 -1.61
C ASP A 173 -14.25 -8.31 -2.56
N LEU A 174 -15.01 -8.09 -3.61
CA LEU A 174 -15.37 -9.12 -4.61
C LEU A 174 -14.62 -8.95 -5.92
N THR A 175 -14.05 -7.74 -6.15
CA THR A 175 -13.41 -7.37 -7.42
C THR A 175 -12.01 -6.84 -7.17
N ALA A 176 -11.01 -7.51 -7.72
CA ALA A 176 -9.65 -6.95 -7.78
C ALA A 176 -9.50 -6.04 -9.00
N VAL A 177 -8.99 -4.85 -8.78
CA VAL A 177 -8.74 -3.84 -9.82
C VAL A 177 -7.28 -3.87 -10.21
N VAL A 178 -6.99 -4.22 -11.47
CA VAL A 178 -5.62 -4.34 -11.97
C VAL A 178 -5.27 -3.12 -12.81
N GLY A 179 -4.21 -2.41 -12.43
CA GLY A 179 -3.78 -1.18 -13.09
C GLY A 179 -2.30 -1.13 -13.42
N ARG A 180 -1.98 -0.17 -14.30
CA ARG A 180 -0.62 0.23 -14.64
C ARG A 180 -0.33 1.58 -14.02
N PHE A 181 0.81 1.71 -13.36
CA PHE A 181 1.22 2.89 -12.60
C PHE A 181 2.54 3.40 -13.14
N PHE A 182 2.59 4.68 -13.47
CA PHE A 182 3.79 5.34 -14.00
C PHE A 182 4.20 6.47 -13.06
N PHE A 183 5.47 6.48 -12.71
CA PHE A 183 6.07 7.48 -11.82
C PHE A 183 7.26 8.12 -12.51
N LYS A 184 7.29 9.45 -12.54
CA LYS A 184 8.46 10.20 -13.01
C LYS A 184 9.43 10.37 -11.85
N ILE A 185 10.55 9.66 -11.88
CA ILE A 185 11.48 9.57 -10.76
C ILE A 185 12.51 10.71 -10.82
N PRO A 186 12.57 11.60 -9.81
CA PRO A 186 13.62 12.60 -9.72
C PRO A 186 14.99 11.92 -9.52
N GLY A 187 15.98 12.30 -10.34
CA GLY A 187 17.33 11.73 -10.24
C GLY A 187 17.46 10.30 -10.71
N LYS A 188 16.50 9.79 -11.49
CA LYS A 188 16.49 8.46 -12.11
C LYS A 188 16.24 7.32 -11.11
N ILE A 189 15.85 6.17 -11.63
CA ILE A 189 15.60 4.96 -10.85
C ILE A 189 16.93 4.44 -10.29
N GLN A 190 17.01 4.30 -8.97
CA GLN A 190 18.17 3.80 -8.25
C GLN A 190 17.90 2.38 -7.74
N THR A 191 18.95 1.62 -7.49
CA THR A 191 18.89 0.35 -6.77
C THR A 191 18.59 0.58 -5.29
N GLY A 192 18.02 -0.41 -4.63
CA GLY A 192 17.72 -0.35 -3.19
C GLY A 192 16.24 -0.55 -2.87
N GLN A 193 15.90 -0.35 -1.61
CA GLN A 193 14.57 -0.58 -1.08
C GLN A 193 13.62 0.56 -1.48
N HIS A 194 12.49 0.19 -2.06
CA HIS A 194 11.38 1.07 -2.43
C HIS A 194 10.10 0.59 -1.77
N TYR A 195 9.08 1.46 -1.73
CA TYR A 195 7.76 1.10 -1.26
C TYR A 195 6.70 1.67 -2.22
N PHE A 196 5.82 0.82 -2.69
CA PHE A 196 4.60 1.27 -3.37
C PHE A 196 3.55 1.53 -2.31
N ILE A 197 3.01 2.73 -2.27
CA ILE A 197 2.10 3.20 -1.23
C ILE A 197 0.70 3.30 -1.83
N VAL A 198 -0.26 2.71 -1.14
CA VAL A 198 -1.69 2.82 -1.44
C VAL A 198 -2.42 3.35 -0.22
N LYS A 199 -3.06 4.50 -0.35
CA LYS A 199 -3.90 5.11 0.69
C LYS A 199 -5.33 4.65 0.52
N PHE A 200 -5.82 3.92 1.49
CA PHE A 200 -7.21 3.59 1.65
C PHE A 200 -7.93 4.70 2.45
N LYS A 201 -9.21 4.49 2.74
CA LYS A 201 -10.00 5.48 3.46
C LYS A 201 -9.47 5.76 4.87
N ASP A 202 -9.17 4.70 5.61
CA ASP A 202 -8.83 4.78 7.03
C ASP A 202 -7.38 4.32 7.31
N SER A 203 -6.63 3.85 6.28
CA SER A 203 -5.28 3.32 6.42
C SER A 203 -4.40 3.58 5.20
N GLU A 204 -3.10 3.37 5.40
CA GLU A 204 -2.10 3.37 4.34
C GLU A 204 -1.40 2.00 4.31
N LEU A 205 -1.22 1.44 3.11
CA LEU A 205 -0.49 0.21 2.89
C LEU A 205 0.78 0.49 2.10
N GLN A 206 1.93 0.12 2.65
CA GLN A 206 3.23 0.24 2.00
C GLN A 206 3.69 -1.15 1.55
N VAL A 207 3.76 -1.38 0.25
CA VAL A 207 4.25 -2.64 -0.34
C VAL A 207 5.73 -2.51 -0.59
N PRO A 208 6.59 -3.22 0.17
CA PRO A 208 8.03 -3.15 -0.02
C PRO A 208 8.44 -3.88 -1.30
N PHE A 209 9.35 -3.29 -2.08
CA PHE A 209 10.02 -3.94 -3.19
C PHE A 209 11.44 -3.43 -3.34
N ARG A 210 12.35 -4.30 -3.79
CA ARG A 210 13.75 -3.94 -3.93
C ARG A 210 14.14 -3.99 -5.41
N ILE A 211 14.70 -2.89 -5.89
CA ILE A 211 15.37 -2.82 -7.18
C ILE A 211 16.80 -3.29 -6.97
N LEU A 212 17.15 -4.39 -7.63
CA LEU A 212 18.39 -5.13 -7.42
C LEU A 212 19.55 -4.55 -8.23
N THR A 213 20.77 -4.65 -7.72
CA THR A 213 21.96 -4.50 -8.54
C THR A 213 22.07 -5.65 -9.56
N LYS A 214 22.95 -5.53 -10.53
CA LYS A 214 23.16 -6.62 -11.51
C LYS A 214 23.61 -7.92 -10.86
N GLU A 215 24.45 -7.81 -9.83
CA GLU A 215 24.99 -8.90 -9.06
C GLU A 215 23.88 -9.58 -8.23
N GLU A 216 23.12 -8.78 -7.48
CA GLU A 216 21.96 -9.24 -6.70
C GLU A 216 20.92 -9.92 -7.60
N ASP A 217 20.62 -9.33 -8.77
CA ASP A 217 19.63 -9.87 -9.73
C ASP A 217 20.09 -11.24 -10.30
N LYS A 218 21.37 -11.38 -10.58
CA LYS A 218 21.96 -12.65 -11.04
C LYS A 218 21.84 -13.74 -9.97
N GLU A 219 22.18 -13.40 -8.72
CA GLU A 219 22.09 -14.34 -7.60
C GLU A 219 20.64 -14.72 -7.32
N PHE A 220 19.74 -13.73 -7.30
CA PHE A 220 18.31 -13.92 -7.09
C PHE A 220 17.68 -14.86 -8.15
N LYS A 221 18.05 -14.69 -9.42
CA LYS A 221 17.59 -15.58 -10.50
C LYS A 221 18.07 -17.01 -10.32
N LYS A 222 19.32 -17.20 -9.88
CA LYS A 222 19.87 -18.52 -9.60
C LYS A 222 19.13 -19.19 -8.44
N THR A 223 19.00 -18.52 -7.32
CA THR A 223 18.28 -19.02 -6.13
C THR A 223 16.83 -19.37 -6.45
N TRP A 224 16.17 -18.54 -7.28
CA TRP A 224 14.81 -18.81 -7.72
C TRP A 224 14.65 -20.07 -8.54
N GLN A 225 15.58 -20.32 -9.46
CA GLN A 225 15.58 -21.55 -10.26
C GLN A 225 15.78 -22.80 -9.40
N ASP A 226 16.67 -22.73 -8.42
CA ASP A 226 16.91 -23.83 -7.49
C ASP A 226 15.67 -24.11 -6.62
N PHE A 227 14.99 -23.06 -6.15
CA PHE A 227 13.74 -23.18 -5.42
C PHE A 227 12.61 -23.81 -6.27
N GLN A 228 12.47 -23.39 -7.53
CA GLN A 228 11.48 -23.98 -8.43
C GLN A 228 11.74 -25.47 -8.66
N LYS A 229 13.00 -25.85 -8.90
CA LYS A 229 13.38 -27.28 -9.06
C LYS A 229 13.08 -28.10 -7.81
N ALA A 230 13.31 -27.53 -6.62
CA ALA A 230 13.01 -28.22 -5.37
C ALA A 230 11.49 -28.45 -5.21
N LEU A 231 10.67 -27.47 -5.55
CA LEU A 231 9.21 -27.62 -5.55
C LEU A 231 8.73 -28.68 -6.56
N GLU A 232 9.23 -28.63 -7.80
CA GLU A 232 8.87 -29.63 -8.83
C GLU A 232 9.21 -31.05 -8.39
N ALA A 233 10.36 -31.24 -7.73
CA ALA A 233 10.77 -32.53 -7.19
C ALA A 233 9.89 -33.05 -6.05
N GLU A 234 9.28 -32.13 -5.28
CA GLU A 234 8.33 -32.46 -4.21
C GLU A 234 6.96 -32.90 -4.75
N PHE A 235 6.49 -32.27 -5.83
CA PHE A 235 5.22 -32.61 -6.46
C PHE A 235 5.26 -33.89 -7.33
N GLN A 236 6.46 -34.41 -7.64
CA GLN A 236 6.63 -35.65 -8.42
C GLN A 236 6.74 -36.91 -7.54
N LYS A 237 6.67 -36.76 -6.22
CA LYS A 237 6.63 -37.87 -5.24
C LYS A 237 5.20 -38.22 -4.88
#